data_4c1dbcfa3197cb2c847cf99e856517a2
#
_entry.id   4c1dbcfa3197cb2c847cf99e856517a2
#
_cell.length_a   1.000
_cell.length_b   1.000
_cell.length_c   1.000
_cell.angle_alpha   90.00
_cell.angle_beta   90.00
_cell.angle_gamma   90.00
#
_symmetry.space_group_name_H-M   'P 1'
#
loop_
_entity.id
_entity.type
_entity.pdbx_description
1 polymer ?
#
loop_
_entity_poly.entity_id
_entity_poly.type
_entity_poly.pdbx_seq_one_letter_code
_entity_poly.pdbx_strand_id
1 'polypeptide(L)'
;HGPYSHLFETVAGFGRRYHKSHEDWTIEILTNPKSVVCQLLLEHHKETPDKVASIIKRSYPSRLAIDLISSQLDGDRLDYLMRDSLMTGTGHGHFDVEWLLRSMLIGERKGRQRLCVDGKRGIQSIEGYAHARHLMHVQVYFHKTGRAFEAQLLNILLFARHLLDKGDKTFAKSCNHSLAKALGKSQTSMEDYLAIDDVVVQANMNEWTRLKGSKERRELAAACRAFYHERKPYGFVALDDEGSLEAAREVIKRLDEELQSGKSLLRFSVHLDTCEIPIYKDVDYRRQANGQSDEQDEIVREESIWVKAEDEILPIEEHPSANVIRALSGVSWSGRRLFYHRRYERTLDALFLRCGLSPE
;
A
#
# COMPACT_ATOMS: atom_id res chain seq x y z
N HIS A 1 0.62 -2.52 -12.87
CA HIS A 1 0.07 -1.26 -12.37
C HIS A 1 1.14 -0.18 -12.35
N GLY A 2 0.72 1.09 -12.33
CA GLY A 2 1.64 2.22 -12.39
C GLY A 2 2.37 2.47 -11.07
N PRO A 3 3.47 3.23 -11.10
CA PRO A 3 4.38 3.42 -9.97
C PRO A 3 3.73 4.10 -8.74
N TYR A 4 2.72 4.90 -8.92
CA TYR A 4 1.97 5.53 -7.81
C TYR A 4 0.64 4.86 -7.48
N SER A 5 0.44 3.59 -7.86
CA SER A 5 -0.86 2.91 -7.77
C SER A 5 -1.50 3.01 -6.40
N HIS A 6 -0.82 2.61 -5.35
CA HIS A 6 -1.37 2.65 -3.99
C HIS A 6 -1.68 4.07 -3.51
N LEU A 7 -0.83 5.04 -3.86
CA LEU A 7 -1.07 6.45 -3.52
C LEU A 7 -2.27 6.99 -4.29
N PHE A 8 -2.39 6.70 -5.59
CA PHE A 8 -3.54 7.12 -6.39
C PHE A 8 -4.84 6.46 -5.95
N GLU A 9 -4.81 5.23 -5.48
CA GLU A 9 -5.97 4.59 -4.88
C GLU A 9 -6.49 5.39 -3.70
N THR A 10 -5.60 5.83 -2.81
CA THR A 10 -5.96 6.69 -1.68
C THR A 10 -6.52 8.03 -2.14
N VAL A 11 -5.88 8.70 -3.10
CA VAL A 11 -6.35 9.99 -3.63
C VAL A 11 -7.64 9.85 -4.41
N ALA A 12 -7.73 8.89 -5.31
CA ALA A 12 -8.90 8.67 -6.15
C ALA A 12 -10.09 8.11 -5.36
N GLY A 13 -9.84 7.21 -4.42
CA GLY A 13 -10.85 6.57 -3.59
C GLY A 13 -11.55 7.49 -2.58
N PHE A 14 -10.95 8.62 -2.25
CA PHE A 14 -11.48 9.53 -1.24
C PHE A 14 -12.83 10.15 -1.69
N GLY A 15 -13.94 9.48 -1.33
CA GLY A 15 -15.32 9.95 -1.58
C GLY A 15 -15.83 9.77 -3.02
N ARG A 16 -15.24 8.91 -3.85
CA ARG A 16 -15.67 8.71 -5.24
C ARG A 16 -16.30 7.36 -5.52
N ARG A 17 -17.35 7.38 -6.33
CA ARG A 17 -18.22 6.25 -6.68
C ARG A 17 -17.60 5.24 -7.66
N TYR A 18 -16.51 5.59 -8.36
CA TYR A 18 -15.89 4.79 -9.44
C TYR A 18 -14.38 4.72 -9.22
N HIS A 19 -14.00 3.93 -8.23
CA HIS A 19 -12.60 3.67 -7.95
C HIS A 19 -12.25 2.26 -8.42
N LYS A 20 -11.23 2.15 -9.26
CA LYS A 20 -10.60 0.89 -9.62
C LYS A 20 -9.34 0.72 -8.77
N SER A 21 -9.20 -0.45 -8.16
CA SER A 21 -7.96 -0.84 -7.50
C SER A 21 -6.84 -1.05 -8.53
N HIS A 22 -5.61 -1.09 -8.07
CA HIS A 22 -4.49 -1.45 -8.94
C HIS A 22 -4.65 -2.87 -9.53
N GLU A 23 -5.29 -3.78 -8.80
CA GLU A 23 -5.63 -5.12 -9.31
C GLU A 23 -6.66 -5.04 -10.44
N ASP A 24 -7.70 -4.20 -10.32
CA ASP A 24 -8.69 -3.99 -11.38
C ASP A 24 -8.06 -3.40 -12.64
N TRP A 25 -7.14 -2.43 -12.49
CA TRP A 25 -6.38 -1.90 -13.61
C TRP A 25 -5.49 -2.95 -14.25
N THR A 26 -4.81 -3.77 -13.45
CA THR A 26 -4.00 -4.89 -13.97
C THR A 26 -4.84 -5.84 -14.79
N ILE A 27 -6.01 -6.23 -14.30
CA ILE A 27 -6.93 -7.11 -15.01
C ILE A 27 -7.41 -6.48 -16.32
N GLU A 28 -7.77 -5.20 -16.31
CA GLU A 28 -8.18 -4.50 -17.53
C GLU A 28 -7.05 -4.46 -18.55
N ILE A 29 -5.82 -4.17 -18.15
CA ILE A 29 -4.65 -4.17 -19.02
C ILE A 29 -4.42 -5.56 -19.62
N LEU A 30 -4.58 -6.62 -18.84
CA LEU A 30 -4.38 -7.99 -19.26
C LEU A 30 -5.46 -8.47 -20.25
N THR A 31 -6.72 -8.02 -20.11
CA THR A 31 -7.85 -8.54 -20.85
C THR A 31 -8.38 -7.63 -21.96
N ASN A 32 -7.98 -6.35 -21.98
CA ASN A 32 -8.44 -5.42 -23.00
C ASN A 32 -7.67 -5.62 -24.31
N PRO A 33 -8.34 -5.95 -25.44
CA PRO A 33 -7.67 -6.18 -26.72
C PRO A 33 -6.89 -4.99 -27.28
N LYS A 34 -7.16 -3.77 -26.79
CA LYS A 34 -6.39 -2.56 -27.16
C LYS A 34 -5.04 -2.48 -26.42
N SER A 35 -4.86 -3.21 -25.34
CA SER A 35 -3.62 -3.24 -24.59
C SER A 35 -2.56 -4.04 -25.33
N VAL A 36 -1.34 -3.49 -25.41
CA VAL A 36 -0.18 -4.22 -25.96
C VAL A 36 0.10 -5.49 -25.15
N VAL A 37 -0.09 -5.47 -23.83
CA VAL A 37 0.10 -6.64 -22.98
C VAL A 37 -0.89 -7.74 -23.33
N CYS A 38 -2.17 -7.40 -23.52
CA CYS A 38 -3.19 -8.36 -23.95
C CYS A 38 -2.82 -8.98 -25.32
N GLN A 39 -2.39 -8.16 -26.26
CA GLN A 39 -2.00 -8.61 -27.60
C GLN A 39 -0.83 -9.61 -27.54
N LEU A 40 0.21 -9.31 -26.78
CA LEU A 40 1.33 -10.23 -26.56
C LEU A 40 0.91 -11.55 -25.90
N LEU A 41 0.00 -11.51 -24.93
CA LEU A 41 -0.55 -12.71 -24.32
C LEU A 41 -1.36 -13.57 -25.29
N LEU A 42 -2.12 -12.92 -26.21
CA LEU A 42 -2.88 -13.60 -27.24
C LEU A 42 -2.01 -14.30 -28.28
N GLU A 43 -0.78 -13.84 -28.51
CA GLU A 43 0.20 -14.53 -29.37
C GLU A 43 0.56 -15.92 -28.84
N HIS A 44 0.57 -16.11 -27.52
CA HIS A 44 0.80 -17.43 -26.93
C HIS A 44 -0.40 -18.36 -27.10
N HIS A 45 -1.58 -17.91 -26.67
CA HIS A 45 -2.84 -18.64 -26.84
C HIS A 45 -4.02 -17.73 -26.54
N LYS A 46 -5.16 -17.93 -27.24
CA LYS A 46 -6.36 -17.11 -27.12
C LYS A 46 -6.93 -16.97 -25.69
N GLU A 47 -6.69 -17.97 -24.82
CA GLU A 47 -7.20 -17.99 -23.44
C GLU A 47 -6.17 -17.45 -22.43
N THR A 48 -4.95 -17.10 -22.85
CA THR A 48 -3.89 -16.69 -21.92
C THR A 48 -4.26 -15.43 -21.11
N PRO A 49 -4.85 -14.37 -21.70
CA PRO A 49 -5.25 -13.18 -20.93
C PRO A 49 -6.23 -13.51 -19.79
N ASP A 50 -7.27 -14.29 -20.08
CA ASP A 50 -8.30 -14.65 -19.09
C ASP A 50 -7.75 -15.59 -18.01
N LYS A 51 -6.89 -16.54 -18.38
CA LYS A 51 -6.21 -17.41 -17.40
C LYS A 51 -5.36 -16.62 -16.45
N VAL A 52 -4.51 -15.70 -16.95
CA VAL A 52 -3.66 -14.85 -16.10
C VAL A 52 -4.53 -13.96 -15.20
N ALA A 53 -5.56 -13.32 -15.75
CA ALA A 53 -6.50 -12.51 -14.99
C ALA A 53 -7.19 -13.32 -13.88
N SER A 54 -7.59 -14.58 -14.15
CA SER A 54 -8.24 -15.45 -13.15
C SER A 54 -7.29 -15.92 -12.05
N ILE A 55 -5.99 -16.07 -12.33
CA ILE A 55 -4.98 -16.36 -11.31
C ILE A 55 -4.85 -15.16 -10.36
N ILE A 56 -4.74 -13.93 -10.89
CA ILE A 56 -4.68 -12.71 -10.09
C ILE A 56 -5.94 -12.53 -9.23
N LYS A 57 -7.12 -12.79 -9.82
CA LYS A 57 -8.41 -12.79 -9.09
C LYS A 57 -8.58 -13.95 -8.10
N ARG A 58 -7.60 -14.87 -8.03
CA ARG A 58 -7.64 -16.08 -7.19
C ARG A 58 -8.82 -17.01 -7.51
N SER A 59 -9.38 -16.93 -8.72
CA SER A 59 -10.51 -17.74 -9.22
C SER A 59 -10.10 -18.85 -10.19
N TYR A 60 -8.80 -18.99 -10.49
CA TYR A 60 -8.28 -20.03 -11.38
C TYR A 60 -8.42 -21.42 -10.74
N PRO A 61 -8.76 -22.48 -11.51
CA PRO A 61 -8.96 -23.82 -10.95
C PRO A 61 -7.73 -24.43 -10.27
N SER A 62 -6.52 -24.13 -10.75
CA SER A 62 -5.29 -24.62 -10.14
C SER A 62 -4.90 -23.77 -8.94
N ARG A 63 -5.05 -24.33 -7.75
CA ARG A 63 -4.66 -23.66 -6.51
C ARG A 63 -3.14 -23.47 -6.43
N LEU A 64 -2.37 -24.41 -6.94
CA LEU A 64 -0.91 -24.28 -7.03
C LEU A 64 -0.49 -23.04 -7.84
N ALA A 65 -1.16 -22.76 -8.97
CA ALA A 65 -0.86 -21.56 -9.76
C ALA A 65 -1.16 -20.27 -8.97
N ILE A 66 -2.26 -20.27 -8.20
CA ILE A 66 -2.58 -19.14 -7.32
C ILE A 66 -1.54 -19.00 -6.21
N ASP A 67 -1.14 -20.10 -5.58
CA ASP A 67 -0.14 -20.08 -4.49
C ASP A 67 1.20 -19.49 -4.95
N LEU A 68 1.64 -19.78 -6.17
CA LEU A 68 2.89 -19.26 -6.75
C LEU A 68 2.87 -17.73 -6.98
N ILE A 69 1.68 -17.14 -7.21
CA ILE A 69 1.52 -15.74 -7.62
C ILE A 69 0.91 -14.87 -6.51
N SER A 70 0.10 -15.45 -5.62
CA SER A 70 -0.70 -14.70 -4.65
C SER A 70 -0.82 -15.43 -3.31
N SER A 71 0.29 -15.88 -2.72
CA SER A 71 0.33 -16.50 -1.40
C SER A 71 1.29 -15.75 -0.45
N GLN A 72 1.49 -16.26 0.75
CA GLN A 72 2.48 -15.69 1.67
C GLN A 72 3.94 -16.03 1.28
N LEU A 73 4.15 -17.02 0.40
CA LEU A 73 5.45 -17.41 -0.17
C LEU A 73 5.43 -17.31 -1.70
N ASP A 74 4.75 -16.30 -2.24
CA ASP A 74 4.73 -16.06 -3.68
C ASP A 74 6.04 -15.49 -4.20
N GLY A 75 6.23 -15.61 -5.52
CA GLY A 75 7.45 -15.15 -6.19
C GLY A 75 7.67 -13.64 -6.07
N ASP A 76 6.60 -12.83 -6.01
CA ASP A 76 6.68 -11.39 -5.86
C ASP A 76 7.30 -11.00 -4.51
N ARG A 77 6.81 -11.59 -3.41
CA ARG A 77 7.32 -11.32 -2.07
C ARG A 77 8.78 -11.76 -1.89
N LEU A 78 9.13 -12.92 -2.41
CA LEU A 78 10.51 -13.40 -2.35
C LEU A 78 11.45 -12.49 -3.12
N ASP A 79 11.02 -11.99 -4.28
CA ASP A 79 11.82 -11.10 -5.12
C ASP A 79 11.95 -9.70 -4.49
N TYR A 80 10.82 -9.03 -4.17
CA TYR A 80 10.92 -7.63 -3.75
C TYR A 80 11.64 -7.45 -2.41
N LEU A 81 11.51 -8.38 -1.46
CA LEU A 81 12.23 -8.28 -0.18
C LEU A 81 13.75 -8.25 -0.39
N MET A 82 14.26 -9.12 -1.24
CA MET A 82 15.70 -9.19 -1.55
C MET A 82 16.15 -7.98 -2.37
N ARG A 83 15.39 -7.61 -3.39
CA ARG A 83 15.66 -6.47 -4.26
C ARG A 83 15.68 -5.16 -3.49
N ASP A 84 14.65 -4.91 -2.68
CA ASP A 84 14.55 -3.69 -1.91
C ASP A 84 15.62 -3.62 -0.81
N SER A 85 15.97 -4.75 -0.20
CA SER A 85 17.11 -4.83 0.72
C SER A 85 18.42 -4.40 0.03
N LEU A 86 18.67 -4.93 -1.16
CA LEU A 86 19.84 -4.56 -1.98
C LEU A 86 19.80 -3.08 -2.35
N MET A 87 18.68 -2.59 -2.87
CA MET A 87 18.54 -1.22 -3.39
C MET A 87 18.58 -0.15 -2.29
N THR A 88 18.12 -0.48 -1.09
CA THR A 88 18.17 0.43 0.08
C THR A 88 19.47 0.32 0.85
N GLY A 89 20.30 -0.68 0.57
CA GLY A 89 21.56 -0.94 1.25
C GLY A 89 21.37 -1.46 2.68
N THR A 90 20.19 -1.97 3.04
CA THR A 90 19.94 -2.58 4.36
C THR A 90 20.23 -4.07 4.32
N GLY A 91 20.61 -4.67 5.45
CA GLY A 91 20.75 -6.12 5.56
C GLY A 91 19.46 -6.85 5.97
N HIS A 92 18.36 -6.12 6.17
CA HIS A 92 17.15 -6.65 6.82
C HIS A 92 16.37 -7.64 5.95
N GLY A 93 16.38 -7.52 4.63
CA GLY A 93 15.66 -8.41 3.73
C GLY A 93 16.40 -9.69 3.37
N HIS A 94 17.55 -9.97 3.98
CA HIS A 94 18.34 -11.16 3.69
C HIS A 94 17.83 -12.38 4.47
N PHE A 95 17.53 -13.42 3.74
CA PHE A 95 17.21 -14.77 4.26
C PHE A 95 17.74 -15.80 3.27
N ASP A 96 17.85 -17.07 3.67
CA ASP A 96 18.32 -18.13 2.79
C ASP A 96 17.23 -18.54 1.78
N VAL A 97 17.10 -17.76 0.72
CA VAL A 97 16.12 -18.01 -0.35
C VAL A 97 16.40 -19.30 -1.11
N GLU A 98 17.67 -19.63 -1.32
CA GLU A 98 18.01 -20.86 -2.05
C GLU A 98 17.62 -22.11 -1.28
N TRP A 99 17.85 -22.13 0.01
CA TRP A 99 17.43 -23.23 0.85
C TRP A 99 15.90 -23.30 0.96
N LEU A 100 15.23 -22.16 1.07
CA LEU A 100 13.78 -22.09 1.05
C LEU A 100 13.22 -22.68 -0.25
N LEU A 101 13.74 -22.26 -1.42
CA LEU A 101 13.31 -22.79 -2.73
C LEU A 101 13.56 -24.29 -2.86
N ARG A 102 14.71 -24.79 -2.38
CA ARG A 102 15.02 -26.24 -2.38
C ARG A 102 14.14 -27.05 -1.42
N SER A 103 13.57 -26.39 -0.43
CA SER A 103 12.64 -27.00 0.53
C SER A 103 11.18 -26.95 0.06
N MET A 104 10.89 -26.17 -1.02
CA MET A 104 9.54 -26.12 -1.60
C MET A 104 9.22 -27.42 -2.32
N LEU A 105 7.97 -27.83 -2.21
CA LEU A 105 7.44 -29.03 -2.87
C LEU A 105 5.95 -28.84 -3.20
N ILE A 106 5.44 -29.70 -4.04
CA ILE A 106 4.03 -29.78 -4.34
C ILE A 106 3.40 -30.83 -3.43
N GLY A 107 2.41 -30.43 -2.69
CA GLY A 107 1.61 -31.34 -1.87
C GLY A 107 0.16 -31.38 -2.35
N GLU A 108 -0.63 -32.31 -1.80
CA GLU A 108 -2.05 -32.44 -2.10
C GLU A 108 -2.88 -32.28 -0.82
N ARG A 109 -3.88 -31.38 -0.87
CA ARG A 109 -4.84 -31.20 0.21
C ARG A 109 -6.25 -31.13 -0.35
N LYS A 110 -7.15 -31.94 0.18
CA LYS A 110 -8.55 -32.02 -0.27
C LYS A 110 -8.66 -32.22 -1.80
N GLY A 111 -7.80 -33.04 -2.41
CA GLY A 111 -7.77 -33.30 -3.85
C GLY A 111 -7.23 -32.16 -4.71
N ARG A 112 -6.57 -31.15 -4.11
CA ARG A 112 -5.98 -30.00 -4.82
C ARG A 112 -4.49 -29.89 -4.55
N GLN A 113 -3.71 -29.66 -5.60
CA GLN A 113 -2.29 -29.38 -5.48
C GLN A 113 -2.07 -28.01 -4.85
N ARG A 114 -1.13 -27.94 -3.90
CA ARG A 114 -0.72 -26.73 -3.16
C ARG A 114 0.79 -26.60 -3.16
N LEU A 115 1.27 -25.34 -3.12
CA LEU A 115 2.64 -25.07 -2.77
C LEU A 115 2.83 -25.32 -1.28
N CYS A 116 3.79 -26.20 -0.95
CA CYS A 116 4.14 -26.55 0.42
C CYS A 116 5.63 -26.40 0.64
N VAL A 117 6.04 -26.43 1.89
CA VAL A 117 7.46 -26.50 2.31
C VAL A 117 7.67 -27.79 3.09
N ASP A 118 8.83 -28.42 2.93
CA ASP A 118 9.24 -29.62 3.66
C ASP A 118 9.34 -29.31 5.17
N GLY A 119 8.53 -29.96 5.98
CA GLY A 119 8.46 -29.74 7.43
C GLY A 119 9.71 -30.11 8.20
N LYS A 120 10.58 -30.97 7.63
CA LYS A 120 11.87 -31.35 8.26
C LYS A 120 13.01 -30.38 7.93
N ARG A 121 12.97 -29.72 6.75
CA ARG A 121 14.09 -28.93 6.23
C ARG A 121 13.80 -27.45 6.12
N GLY A 122 12.54 -27.04 5.90
CA GLY A 122 12.17 -25.71 5.50
C GLY A 122 11.64 -24.78 6.59
N ILE A 123 11.35 -25.30 7.80
CA ILE A 123 10.74 -24.48 8.87
C ILE A 123 11.61 -23.27 9.21
N GLN A 124 12.91 -23.47 9.45
CA GLN A 124 13.83 -22.38 9.82
C GLN A 124 13.97 -21.34 8.69
N SER A 125 13.88 -21.77 7.43
CA SER A 125 13.93 -20.83 6.30
C SER A 125 12.65 -19.97 6.22
N ILE A 126 11.48 -20.53 6.54
CA ILE A 126 10.23 -19.77 6.65
C ILE A 126 10.30 -18.78 7.82
N GLU A 127 10.81 -19.19 8.96
CA GLU A 127 11.01 -18.32 10.12
C GLU A 127 11.96 -17.16 9.79
N GLY A 128 13.08 -17.46 9.11
CA GLY A 128 14.03 -16.45 8.61
C GLY A 128 13.36 -15.47 7.65
N TYR A 129 12.58 -15.97 6.68
CA TYR A 129 11.81 -15.16 5.76
C TYR A 129 10.79 -14.26 6.46
N ALA A 130 10.01 -14.80 7.39
CA ALA A 130 9.00 -14.03 8.13
C ALA A 130 9.65 -12.89 8.94
N HIS A 131 10.80 -13.18 9.57
CA HIS A 131 11.59 -12.18 10.29
C HIS A 131 12.15 -11.10 9.37
N ALA A 132 12.77 -11.48 8.24
CA ALA A 132 13.28 -10.55 7.24
C ALA A 132 12.17 -9.64 6.70
N ARG A 133 11.01 -10.22 6.37
CA ARG A 133 9.83 -9.48 5.93
C ARG A 133 9.38 -8.47 6.98
N HIS A 134 9.27 -8.87 8.24
CA HIS A 134 8.92 -7.97 9.34
C HIS A 134 9.89 -6.79 9.45
N LEU A 135 11.19 -7.07 9.49
CA LEU A 135 12.21 -6.02 9.60
C LEU A 135 12.18 -5.05 8.42
N MET A 136 12.00 -5.54 7.19
CA MET A 136 11.86 -4.68 6.02
C MET A 136 10.65 -3.75 6.12
N HIS A 137 9.52 -4.24 6.64
CA HIS A 137 8.35 -3.39 6.83
C HIS A 137 8.62 -2.29 7.86
N VAL A 138 9.18 -2.64 9.01
CA VAL A 138 9.44 -1.68 10.10
C VAL A 138 10.54 -0.67 9.72
N GLN A 139 11.62 -1.14 9.12
CA GLN A 139 12.82 -0.33 8.90
C GLN A 139 12.86 0.38 7.54
N VAL A 140 12.11 -0.12 6.55
CA VAL A 140 12.12 0.44 5.19
C VAL A 140 10.74 0.97 4.82
N TYR A 141 9.74 0.10 4.67
CA TYR A 141 8.43 0.51 4.13
C TYR A 141 7.65 1.44 5.06
N PHE A 142 7.73 1.24 6.38
CA PHE A 142 7.06 2.08 7.38
C PHE A 142 8.01 3.02 8.10
N HIS A 143 9.24 3.20 7.55
CA HIS A 143 10.17 4.16 8.14
C HIS A 143 9.59 5.57 8.12
N LYS A 144 9.67 6.26 9.26
CA LYS A 144 9.07 7.59 9.47
C LYS A 144 9.34 8.60 8.36
N THR A 145 10.55 8.62 7.81
CA THR A 145 10.93 9.57 6.76
C THR A 145 10.26 9.25 5.43
N GLY A 146 10.22 7.97 5.03
CA GLY A 146 9.50 7.52 3.82
C GLY A 146 8.02 7.87 3.91
N ARG A 147 7.37 7.50 5.02
CA ARG A 147 5.96 7.80 5.28
C ARG A 147 5.66 9.30 5.33
N ALA A 148 6.59 10.11 5.86
CA ALA A 148 6.44 11.57 5.86
C ALA A 148 6.43 12.17 4.45
N PHE A 149 7.28 11.69 3.54
CA PHE A 149 7.26 12.10 2.13
C PHE A 149 6.01 11.59 1.40
N GLU A 150 5.58 10.37 1.67
CA GLU A 150 4.34 9.82 1.12
C GLU A 150 3.12 10.65 1.56
N ALA A 151 3.00 10.97 2.84
CA ALA A 151 1.96 11.84 3.38
C ALA A 151 1.97 13.24 2.73
N GLN A 152 3.15 13.79 2.51
CA GLN A 152 3.33 15.08 1.85
C GLN A 152 2.88 15.04 0.39
N LEU A 153 3.27 14.01 -0.35
CA LEU A 153 2.86 13.81 -1.75
C LEU A 153 1.34 13.60 -1.84
N LEU A 154 0.78 12.77 -0.97
CA LEU A 154 -0.66 12.56 -0.88
C LEU A 154 -1.43 13.89 -0.68
N ASN A 155 -0.99 14.70 0.26
CA ASN A 155 -1.62 16.00 0.53
C ASN A 155 -1.50 16.97 -0.67
N ILE A 156 -0.39 16.96 -1.40
CA ILE A 156 -0.23 17.75 -2.63
C ILE A 156 -1.24 17.31 -3.68
N LEU A 157 -1.40 16.01 -3.90
CA LEU A 157 -2.34 15.47 -4.89
C LEU A 157 -3.80 15.72 -4.47
N LEU A 158 -4.13 15.60 -3.19
CA LEU A 158 -5.45 15.95 -2.65
C LEU A 158 -5.76 17.44 -2.82
N PHE A 159 -4.76 18.30 -2.64
CA PHE A 159 -4.90 19.73 -2.87
C PHE A 159 -5.09 20.05 -4.36
N ALA A 160 -4.31 19.41 -5.23
CA ALA A 160 -4.49 19.52 -6.69
C ALA A 160 -5.90 19.11 -7.10
N ARG A 161 -6.40 17.98 -6.59
CA ARG A 161 -7.77 17.52 -6.77
C ARG A 161 -8.81 18.56 -6.31
N HIS A 162 -8.62 19.15 -5.13
CA HIS A 162 -9.50 20.19 -4.61
C HIS A 162 -9.62 21.40 -5.55
N LEU A 163 -8.51 21.84 -6.16
CA LEU A 163 -8.54 22.92 -7.14
C LEU A 163 -9.28 22.53 -8.43
N LEU A 164 -9.10 21.30 -8.90
CA LEU A 164 -9.88 20.77 -10.04
C LEU A 164 -11.37 20.69 -9.72
N ASP A 165 -11.73 20.22 -8.54
CA ASP A 165 -13.13 20.10 -8.10
C ASP A 165 -13.82 21.46 -7.91
N LYS A 166 -13.06 22.48 -7.54
CA LYS A 166 -13.52 23.89 -7.53
C LYS A 166 -13.66 24.51 -8.92
N GLY A 167 -13.20 23.83 -9.96
CA GLY A 167 -13.25 24.33 -11.33
C GLY A 167 -12.23 25.44 -11.64
N ASP A 168 -11.07 25.43 -10.96
CA ASP A 168 -10.00 26.39 -11.25
C ASP A 168 -9.39 26.14 -12.65
N LYS A 169 -9.92 26.87 -13.65
CA LYS A 169 -9.51 26.72 -15.05
C LYS A 169 -8.03 27.04 -15.30
N THR A 170 -7.45 27.93 -14.51
CA THR A 170 -6.02 28.28 -14.62
C THR A 170 -5.16 27.15 -14.12
N PHE A 171 -5.54 26.54 -13.02
CA PHE A 171 -4.86 25.35 -12.50
C PHE A 171 -5.02 24.16 -13.44
N ALA A 172 -6.24 23.90 -13.92
CA ALA A 172 -6.51 22.78 -14.83
C ALA A 172 -5.65 22.82 -16.11
N LYS A 173 -5.33 24.02 -16.62
CA LYS A 173 -4.42 24.19 -17.77
C LYS A 173 -2.96 23.86 -17.48
N SER A 174 -2.54 23.86 -16.21
CA SER A 174 -1.19 23.48 -15.78
C SER A 174 -1.05 21.98 -15.49
N CYS A 175 -2.14 21.23 -15.60
CA CYS A 175 -2.13 19.80 -15.38
C CYS A 175 -1.98 19.02 -16.69
N ASN A 176 -1.21 17.95 -16.66
CA ASN A 176 -1.26 16.92 -17.69
C ASN A 176 -2.70 16.40 -17.82
N HIS A 177 -3.16 16.15 -19.03
CA HIS A 177 -4.54 15.76 -19.32
C HIS A 177 -4.97 14.48 -18.58
N SER A 178 -4.16 13.43 -18.66
CA SER A 178 -4.46 12.13 -18.00
C SER A 178 -4.40 12.24 -16.48
N LEU A 179 -3.42 12.98 -15.94
CA LEU A 179 -3.33 13.26 -14.52
C LEU A 179 -4.54 14.06 -14.01
N ALA A 180 -4.98 15.07 -14.75
CA ALA A 180 -6.17 15.85 -14.41
C ALA A 180 -7.45 14.99 -14.40
N LYS A 181 -7.58 14.02 -15.30
CA LYS A 181 -8.67 13.06 -15.29
C LYS A 181 -8.59 12.13 -14.06
N ALA A 182 -7.43 11.57 -13.78
CA ALA A 182 -7.23 10.66 -12.65
C ALA A 182 -7.52 11.34 -11.29
N LEU A 183 -7.10 12.60 -11.13
CA LEU A 183 -7.39 13.40 -9.94
C LEU A 183 -8.81 13.98 -9.95
N GLY A 184 -9.36 14.30 -11.12
CA GLY A 184 -10.64 14.98 -11.30
C GLY A 184 -11.88 14.10 -11.14
N LYS A 185 -13.03 14.61 -11.57
CA LYS A 185 -14.34 13.91 -11.51
C LYS A 185 -14.61 13.03 -12.74
N SER A 186 -13.78 13.13 -13.78
CA SER A 186 -13.93 12.39 -15.02
C SER A 186 -13.54 10.93 -14.84
N GLN A 187 -14.14 10.06 -15.64
CA GLN A 187 -13.74 8.67 -15.69
C GLN A 187 -12.35 8.56 -16.33
N THR A 188 -11.43 7.89 -15.69
CA THR A 188 -10.09 7.59 -16.24
C THR A 188 -10.21 6.38 -17.15
N SER A 189 -9.71 6.48 -18.38
CA SER A 189 -9.59 5.34 -19.29
C SER A 189 -8.32 4.54 -19.01
N MET A 190 -8.21 3.34 -19.59
CA MET A 190 -6.98 2.54 -19.50
C MET A 190 -5.78 3.30 -20.12
N GLU A 191 -6.00 3.98 -21.25
CA GLU A 191 -4.97 4.76 -21.93
C GLU A 191 -4.51 5.93 -21.05
N ASP A 192 -5.45 6.64 -20.38
CA ASP A 192 -5.12 7.71 -19.44
C ASP A 192 -4.32 7.17 -18.25
N TYR A 193 -4.72 6.01 -17.72
CA TYR A 193 -4.01 5.36 -16.60
C TYR A 193 -2.59 4.97 -16.97
N LEU A 194 -2.40 4.34 -18.13
CA LEU A 194 -1.07 3.95 -18.64
C LEU A 194 -0.18 5.16 -18.99
N ALA A 195 -0.77 6.31 -19.28
CA ALA A 195 -0.03 7.54 -19.56
C ALA A 195 0.47 8.27 -18.30
N ILE A 196 0.11 7.79 -17.09
CA ILE A 196 0.54 8.39 -15.82
C ILE A 196 1.68 7.55 -15.25
N ASP A 197 2.90 8.08 -15.34
CA ASP A 197 4.09 7.52 -14.73
C ASP A 197 4.73 8.50 -13.73
N ASP A 198 5.85 8.11 -13.14
CA ASP A 198 6.62 8.95 -12.22
C ASP A 198 7.01 10.28 -12.86
N VAL A 199 7.39 10.25 -14.13
CA VAL A 199 7.86 11.43 -14.86
C VAL A 199 6.73 12.42 -15.04
N VAL A 200 5.53 11.96 -15.40
CA VAL A 200 4.35 12.82 -15.53
C VAL A 200 4.00 13.49 -14.22
N VAL A 201 3.99 12.76 -13.11
CA VAL A 201 3.68 13.33 -11.79
C VAL A 201 4.75 14.33 -11.36
N GLN A 202 6.02 13.99 -11.52
CA GLN A 202 7.15 14.87 -11.18
C GLN A 202 7.16 16.13 -12.03
N ALA A 203 6.92 16.03 -13.34
CA ALA A 203 6.84 17.17 -14.25
C ALA A 203 5.71 18.12 -13.86
N ASN A 204 4.53 17.58 -13.54
CA ASN A 204 3.39 18.39 -13.08
C ASN A 204 3.71 19.09 -11.74
N MET A 205 4.26 18.38 -10.78
CA MET A 205 4.64 18.98 -9.49
C MET A 205 5.67 20.08 -9.66
N ASN A 206 6.66 19.91 -10.54
CA ASN A 206 7.64 20.93 -10.86
C ASN A 206 6.99 22.17 -11.50
N GLU A 207 6.04 21.98 -12.42
CA GLU A 207 5.26 23.09 -13.00
C GLU A 207 4.43 23.80 -11.93
N TRP A 208 3.80 23.07 -11.02
CA TRP A 208 2.99 23.64 -9.93
C TRP A 208 3.82 24.46 -8.92
N THR A 209 5.14 24.27 -8.84
CA THR A 209 5.99 25.16 -8.01
C THR A 209 5.93 26.62 -8.42
N ARG A 210 5.54 26.90 -9.67
CA ARG A 210 5.49 28.25 -10.29
C ARG A 210 4.11 28.88 -10.28
N LEU A 211 3.08 28.19 -9.76
CA LEU A 211 1.72 28.71 -9.71
C LEU A 211 1.62 30.05 -8.99
N LYS A 212 0.84 30.96 -9.58
CA LYS A 212 0.59 32.32 -9.07
C LYS A 212 -0.92 32.60 -9.00
N GLY A 213 -1.29 33.73 -8.42
CA GLY A 213 -2.68 34.23 -8.38
C GLY A 213 -3.39 33.92 -7.09
N SER A 214 -4.40 33.05 -7.06
CA SER A 214 -5.20 32.79 -5.85
C SER A 214 -4.38 32.27 -4.66
N LYS A 215 -4.92 32.43 -3.45
CA LYS A 215 -4.29 31.92 -2.22
C LYS A 215 -4.04 30.42 -2.35
N GLU A 216 -5.02 29.66 -2.80
CA GLU A 216 -4.95 28.21 -2.95
C GLU A 216 -3.82 27.79 -3.90
N ARG A 217 -3.70 28.43 -5.07
CA ARG A 217 -2.61 28.14 -6.01
C ARG A 217 -1.23 28.45 -5.42
N ARG A 218 -1.09 29.54 -4.67
CA ARG A 218 0.19 29.88 -4.01
C ARG A 218 0.55 28.90 -2.91
N GLU A 219 -0.43 28.42 -2.14
CA GLU A 219 -0.21 27.41 -1.09
C GLU A 219 0.15 26.07 -1.70
N LEU A 220 -0.51 25.60 -2.77
CA LEU A 220 -0.09 24.41 -3.50
C LEU A 220 1.33 24.55 -4.04
N ALA A 221 1.66 25.71 -4.64
CA ALA A 221 3.01 25.99 -5.13
C ALA A 221 4.06 25.91 -4.00
N ALA A 222 3.73 26.41 -2.81
CA ALA A 222 4.61 26.33 -1.66
C ALA A 222 4.80 24.88 -1.18
N ALA A 223 3.74 24.06 -1.16
CA ALA A 223 3.81 22.65 -0.83
C ALA A 223 4.69 21.88 -1.82
N CYS A 224 4.51 22.12 -3.13
CA CYS A 224 5.36 21.52 -4.17
C CYS A 224 6.83 21.94 -4.05
N ARG A 225 7.13 23.20 -3.73
CA ARG A 225 8.51 23.66 -3.51
C ARG A 225 9.13 22.98 -2.29
N ALA A 226 8.40 22.88 -1.19
CA ALA A 226 8.87 22.20 0.02
C ALA A 226 9.23 20.74 -0.24
N PHE A 227 8.40 20.03 -1.02
CA PHE A 227 8.65 18.65 -1.41
C PHE A 227 9.84 18.52 -2.38
N TYR A 228 9.83 19.29 -3.47
CA TYR A 228 10.70 19.06 -4.61
C TYR A 228 12.07 19.74 -4.48
N HIS A 229 12.11 20.99 -3.98
CA HIS A 229 13.34 21.76 -3.88
C HIS A 229 13.98 21.72 -2.50
N GLU A 230 13.17 21.88 -1.45
CA GLU A 230 13.69 21.90 -0.08
C GLU A 230 13.95 20.48 0.46
N ARG A 231 13.23 19.47 -0.05
CA ARG A 231 13.33 18.06 0.35
C ARG A 231 13.24 17.86 1.86
N LYS A 232 12.39 18.64 2.51
CA LYS A 232 12.14 18.56 3.95
C LYS A 232 10.92 17.70 4.21
N PRO A 233 11.07 16.55 4.87
CA PRO A 233 9.91 15.73 5.24
C PRO A 233 9.02 16.47 6.25
N TYR A 234 7.75 16.07 6.31
CA TYR A 234 6.85 16.51 7.35
C TYR A 234 7.41 16.21 8.75
N GLY A 235 7.08 17.06 9.73
CA GLY A 235 7.15 16.71 11.14
C GLY A 235 6.06 15.70 11.48
N PHE A 236 6.16 15.07 12.65
CA PHE A 236 5.11 14.16 13.12
C PHE A 236 4.97 14.20 14.64
N VAL A 237 3.78 13.86 15.11
CA VAL A 237 3.50 13.51 16.50
C VAL A 237 3.27 12.00 16.53
N ALA A 238 3.97 11.29 17.41
CA ALA A 238 3.71 9.86 17.64
C ALA A 238 2.37 9.68 18.38
N LEU A 239 1.63 8.63 18.04
CA LEU A 239 0.34 8.31 18.62
C LEU A 239 0.42 6.94 19.30
N ASP A 240 0.94 6.93 20.52
CA ASP A 240 1.34 5.70 21.21
C ASP A 240 0.16 4.99 21.90
N ASP A 241 -0.97 5.69 22.08
CA ASP A 241 -2.16 5.16 22.72
C ASP A 241 -3.46 5.55 21.96
N GLU A 242 -4.58 4.96 22.36
CA GLU A 242 -5.89 5.25 21.76
C GLU A 242 -6.36 6.68 22.03
N GLY A 243 -5.96 7.29 23.15
CA GLY A 243 -6.31 8.68 23.48
C GLY A 243 -5.67 9.65 22.50
N SER A 244 -4.36 9.49 22.23
CA SER A 244 -3.63 10.29 21.24
C SER A 244 -4.14 10.07 19.82
N LEU A 245 -4.55 8.85 19.47
CA LEU A 245 -5.16 8.54 18.19
C LEU A 245 -6.53 9.25 18.03
N GLU A 246 -7.36 9.23 19.04
CA GLU A 246 -8.67 9.92 19.01
C GLU A 246 -8.49 11.43 18.94
N ALA A 247 -7.54 11.98 19.69
CA ALA A 247 -7.18 13.39 19.60
C ALA A 247 -6.71 13.77 18.18
N ALA A 248 -5.92 12.93 17.53
CA ALA A 248 -5.51 13.14 16.14
C ALA A 248 -6.69 13.08 15.15
N ARG A 249 -7.66 12.19 15.37
CA ARG A 249 -8.91 12.14 14.57
C ARG A 249 -9.73 13.42 14.73
N GLU A 250 -9.82 13.94 15.95
CA GLU A 250 -10.53 15.21 16.21
C GLU A 250 -9.82 16.40 15.52
N VAL A 251 -8.48 16.41 15.48
CA VAL A 251 -7.71 17.40 14.69
C VAL A 251 -8.10 17.35 13.22
N ILE A 252 -8.09 16.16 12.61
CA ILE A 252 -8.47 15.99 11.19
C ILE A 252 -9.89 16.47 10.94
N LYS A 253 -10.84 16.09 11.79
CA LYS A 253 -12.25 16.48 11.69
C LYS A 253 -12.43 18.00 11.69
N ARG A 254 -11.78 18.71 12.62
CA ARG A 254 -11.82 20.17 12.67
C ARG A 254 -11.23 20.83 11.44
N LEU A 255 -10.13 20.31 10.94
CA LEU A 255 -9.51 20.81 9.72
C LEU A 255 -10.39 20.56 8.49
N ASP A 256 -11.11 19.45 8.42
CA ASP A 256 -12.11 19.17 7.38
C ASP A 256 -13.28 20.15 7.43
N GLU A 257 -13.81 20.45 8.62
CA GLU A 257 -14.87 21.45 8.83
C GLU A 257 -14.40 22.88 8.43
N GLU A 258 -13.18 23.25 8.77
CA GLU A 258 -12.59 24.53 8.35
C GLU A 258 -12.40 24.61 6.83
N LEU A 259 -11.98 23.53 6.19
CA LEU A 259 -11.85 23.46 4.75
C LEU A 259 -13.21 23.60 4.05
N GLN A 260 -14.22 22.86 4.51
CA GLN A 260 -15.58 22.90 3.95
C GLN A 260 -16.21 24.29 4.08
N SER A 261 -15.98 24.98 5.20
CA SER A 261 -16.42 26.36 5.41
C SER A 261 -15.57 27.41 4.70
N GLY A 262 -14.51 27.02 4.01
CA GLY A 262 -13.59 27.92 3.30
C GLY A 262 -12.69 28.76 4.23
N LYS A 263 -12.64 28.45 5.53
CA LYS A 263 -11.86 29.22 6.51
C LYS A 263 -10.36 28.95 6.44
N SER A 264 -9.97 27.68 6.17
CA SER A 264 -8.57 27.26 6.23
C SER A 264 -8.24 26.23 5.15
N LEU A 265 -6.98 26.21 4.71
CA LEU A 265 -6.39 25.20 3.82
C LEU A 265 -5.44 24.27 4.57
N LEU A 266 -5.35 24.39 5.90
CA LEU A 266 -4.42 23.61 6.74
C LEU A 266 -4.69 22.10 6.66
N ARG A 267 -5.89 21.68 6.24
CA ARG A 267 -6.21 20.27 6.01
C ARG A 267 -5.23 19.58 5.05
N PHE A 268 -4.73 20.31 4.04
CA PHE A 268 -3.73 19.80 3.10
C PHE A 268 -2.30 19.83 3.65
N SER A 269 -2.13 20.17 4.90
CA SER A 269 -0.83 20.21 5.58
C SER A 269 -0.71 19.18 6.71
N VAL A 270 -1.75 18.36 6.91
CA VAL A 270 -1.80 17.36 7.98
C VAL A 270 -2.28 16.03 7.41
N HIS A 271 -1.67 14.92 7.85
CA HIS A 271 -2.03 13.58 7.46
C HIS A 271 -1.94 12.62 8.65
N LEU A 272 -3.04 11.91 8.91
CA LEU A 272 -3.06 10.84 9.90
C LEU A 272 -2.62 9.54 9.21
N ASP A 273 -1.50 9.00 9.64
CA ASP A 273 -0.93 7.75 9.18
C ASP A 273 -1.14 6.66 10.25
N THR A 274 -1.84 5.62 9.87
CA THR A 274 -2.07 4.44 10.71
C THR A 274 -1.66 3.21 9.93
N CYS A 275 -0.41 2.81 10.07
CA CYS A 275 0.07 1.58 9.46
C CYS A 275 0.14 0.47 10.52
N GLU A 276 -0.39 -0.67 10.16
CA GLU A 276 -0.35 -1.88 10.96
C GLU A 276 0.03 -3.06 10.07
N ILE A 277 0.92 -3.91 10.57
CA ILE A 277 1.32 -5.11 9.86
C ILE A 277 1.43 -6.29 10.84
N PRO A 278 0.75 -7.41 10.56
CA PRO A 278 1.03 -8.64 11.26
C PRO A 278 2.41 -9.13 10.89
N ILE A 279 3.16 -9.60 11.87
CA ILE A 279 4.47 -10.22 11.63
C ILE A 279 4.27 -11.46 10.77
N TYR A 280 3.29 -12.26 11.12
CA TYR A 280 2.79 -13.37 10.33
C TYR A 280 1.25 -13.28 10.21
N LYS A 281 0.71 -13.47 9.00
CA LYS A 281 -0.74 -13.43 8.75
C LYS A 281 -1.34 -14.81 9.00
N ASP A 282 -1.81 -15.05 10.18
CA ASP A 282 -2.53 -16.27 10.56
C ASP A 282 -4.06 -16.06 10.64
N VAL A 283 -4.75 -17.14 10.96
CA VAL A 283 -6.22 -17.13 11.14
C VAL A 283 -6.62 -16.27 12.33
N ASP A 284 -5.89 -16.34 13.45
CA ASP A 284 -6.24 -15.64 14.68
C ASP A 284 -6.06 -14.13 14.56
N TYR A 285 -5.04 -13.67 13.83
CA TYR A 285 -4.88 -12.26 13.51
C TYR A 285 -6.10 -11.69 12.78
N ARG A 286 -6.64 -12.41 11.81
CA ARG A 286 -7.80 -11.95 11.04
C ARG A 286 -9.11 -12.00 11.82
N ARG A 287 -9.27 -12.95 12.74
CA ARG A 287 -10.41 -12.97 13.67
C ARG A 287 -10.45 -11.71 14.53
N GLN A 288 -9.31 -11.30 15.08
CA GLN A 288 -9.20 -10.08 15.88
C GLN A 288 -9.45 -8.81 15.05
N ALA A 289 -8.96 -8.76 13.81
CA ALA A 289 -9.09 -7.58 12.94
C ALA A 289 -10.50 -7.38 12.35
N ASN A 290 -11.25 -8.46 12.07
CA ASN A 290 -12.47 -8.40 11.25
C ASN A 290 -13.75 -8.96 11.91
N GLY A 291 -13.69 -9.59 13.08
CA GLY A 291 -14.87 -10.15 13.78
C GLY A 291 -15.62 -11.25 12.99
N GLN A 292 -14.88 -12.14 12.32
CA GLN A 292 -15.39 -13.03 11.28
C GLN A 292 -15.99 -14.37 11.76
N SER A 293 -16.87 -14.95 10.92
CA SER A 293 -17.56 -16.24 11.11
C SER A 293 -16.75 -17.45 10.60
N ASP A 294 -17.10 -18.66 11.01
CA ASP A 294 -16.40 -19.92 10.73
C ASP A 294 -16.20 -20.23 9.22
N GLU A 295 -17.08 -19.79 8.30
CA GLU A 295 -16.89 -19.94 6.85
C GLU A 295 -15.72 -19.13 6.30
N GLN A 296 -15.45 -17.95 6.92
CA GLN A 296 -14.34 -17.09 6.54
C GLN A 296 -13.01 -17.63 7.07
N ASP A 297 -13.01 -18.41 8.14
CA ASP A 297 -11.82 -19.10 8.67
C ASP A 297 -11.23 -20.09 7.67
N GLU A 298 -12.07 -20.76 6.87
CA GLU A 298 -11.58 -21.68 5.85
C GLU A 298 -10.89 -20.94 4.70
N ILE A 299 -11.40 -19.77 4.31
CA ILE A 299 -10.77 -18.90 3.29
C ILE A 299 -9.42 -18.38 3.79
N VAL A 300 -9.32 -18.03 5.06
CA VAL A 300 -8.09 -17.54 5.69
C VAL A 300 -7.05 -18.64 5.82
N ARG A 301 -7.44 -19.83 6.25
CA ARG A 301 -6.57 -21.02 6.27
C ARG A 301 -6.02 -21.35 4.88
N GLU A 302 -6.74 -21.01 3.82
CA GLU A 302 -6.26 -21.19 2.46
C GLU A 302 -5.06 -20.29 2.10
N GLU A 303 -4.81 -19.21 2.85
CA GLU A 303 -3.67 -18.32 2.64
C GLU A 303 -2.46 -18.62 3.56
N SER A 304 -2.58 -19.57 4.49
CA SER A 304 -1.45 -19.98 5.35
C SER A 304 -0.29 -20.54 4.52
N ILE A 305 0.92 -20.46 5.08
CA ILE A 305 2.06 -21.20 4.54
C ILE A 305 1.86 -22.67 4.85
N TRP A 306 1.79 -23.49 3.82
CA TRP A 306 1.57 -24.93 3.96
C TRP A 306 2.86 -25.67 4.15
N VAL A 307 2.87 -26.60 5.12
CA VAL A 307 4.01 -27.45 5.43
C VAL A 307 3.60 -28.91 5.29
N LYS A 308 4.45 -29.69 4.62
CA LYS A 308 4.30 -31.14 4.55
C LYS A 308 5.04 -31.80 5.72
N ALA A 309 4.28 -32.35 6.66
CA ALA A 309 4.77 -33.13 7.78
C ALA A 309 4.39 -34.59 7.57
N GLU A 310 5.40 -35.43 7.26
CA GLU A 310 5.20 -36.83 6.90
C GLU A 310 4.18 -37.00 5.75
N ASP A 311 3.00 -37.51 6.00
CA ASP A 311 1.96 -37.76 5.01
C ASP A 311 0.86 -36.69 4.98
N GLU A 312 0.91 -35.72 5.90
CA GLU A 312 -0.09 -34.65 6.01
C GLU A 312 0.43 -33.28 5.58
N ILE A 313 -0.49 -32.44 5.11
CA ILE A 313 -0.25 -31.03 4.84
C ILE A 313 -1.04 -30.21 5.86
N LEU A 314 -0.32 -29.41 6.63
CA LEU A 314 -0.89 -28.55 7.66
C LEU A 314 -0.36 -27.11 7.54
N PRO A 315 -1.07 -26.12 8.09
CA PRO A 315 -0.56 -24.76 8.21
C PRO A 315 0.70 -24.74 9.07
N ILE A 316 1.67 -23.87 8.76
CA ILE A 316 2.94 -23.82 9.50
C ILE A 316 2.75 -23.56 10.99
N GLU A 317 1.76 -22.76 11.38
CA GLU A 317 1.43 -22.46 12.77
C GLU A 317 1.01 -23.70 13.58
N GLU A 318 0.53 -24.73 12.92
CA GLU A 318 0.18 -26.01 13.53
C GLU A 318 1.38 -26.98 13.61
N HIS A 319 2.50 -26.68 12.93
CA HIS A 319 3.66 -27.56 12.91
C HIS A 319 4.43 -27.51 14.25
N PRO A 320 4.75 -28.65 14.89
CA PRO A 320 5.38 -28.68 16.23
C PRO A 320 6.69 -27.90 16.34
N SER A 321 7.50 -27.88 15.28
CA SER A 321 8.81 -27.20 15.26
C SER A 321 8.75 -25.72 14.90
N ALA A 322 7.58 -25.17 14.48
CA ALA A 322 7.44 -23.77 14.10
C ALA A 322 7.21 -22.85 15.32
N ASN A 323 8.15 -22.87 16.25
CA ASN A 323 8.01 -22.16 17.53
C ASN A 323 8.03 -20.65 17.37
N VAL A 324 8.85 -20.11 16.46
CA VAL A 324 8.96 -18.67 16.20
C VAL A 324 7.69 -18.18 15.51
N ILE A 325 7.21 -18.87 14.47
CA ILE A 325 5.96 -18.50 13.82
C ILE A 325 4.79 -18.49 14.80
N ARG A 326 4.65 -19.51 15.64
CA ARG A 326 3.59 -19.55 16.67
C ARG A 326 3.70 -18.42 17.68
N ALA A 327 4.90 -18.04 18.07
CA ALA A 327 5.11 -16.91 18.99
C ALA A 327 4.81 -15.56 18.32
N LEU A 328 4.91 -15.48 17.00
CA LEU A 328 4.63 -14.28 16.19
C LEU A 328 3.20 -14.22 15.65
N SER A 329 2.45 -15.33 15.74
CA SER A 329 1.03 -15.39 15.39
C SER A 329 0.22 -14.46 16.28
N GLY A 330 -0.67 -13.66 15.67
CA GLY A 330 -1.47 -12.66 16.38
C GLY A 330 -0.69 -11.42 16.84
N VAL A 331 0.63 -11.36 16.62
CA VAL A 331 1.43 -10.18 16.93
C VAL A 331 1.47 -9.25 15.71
N SER A 332 1.06 -7.99 15.91
CA SER A 332 1.20 -6.94 14.91
C SER A 332 2.13 -5.84 15.39
N TRP A 333 2.83 -5.24 14.44
CA TRP A 333 3.51 -3.98 14.66
C TRP A 333 2.62 -2.85 14.14
N SER A 334 2.46 -1.79 14.92
CA SER A 334 1.72 -0.62 14.52
C SER A 334 2.60 0.63 14.57
N GLY A 335 2.47 1.48 13.55
CA GLY A 335 3.07 2.80 13.53
C GLY A 335 1.98 3.82 13.28
N ARG A 336 1.63 4.59 14.32
CA ARG A 336 0.58 5.61 14.26
C ARG A 336 1.20 6.98 14.41
N ARG A 337 0.98 7.87 13.45
CA ARG A 337 1.60 9.20 13.42
C ARG A 337 0.64 10.22 12.85
N LEU A 338 0.63 11.41 13.41
CA LEU A 338 0.04 12.58 12.79
C LEU A 338 1.15 13.40 12.15
N PHE A 339 1.28 13.30 10.83
CA PHE A 339 2.24 14.08 10.05
C PHE A 339 1.72 15.49 9.81
N TYR A 340 2.62 16.47 9.84
CA TYR A 340 2.27 17.86 9.58
C TYR A 340 3.40 18.63 8.88
N HIS A 341 3.02 19.61 8.08
CA HIS A 341 3.97 20.47 7.38
C HIS A 341 4.59 21.46 8.38
N ARG A 342 5.90 21.40 8.57
CA ARG A 342 6.67 22.21 9.58
C ARG A 342 6.46 23.71 9.46
N ARG A 343 6.13 24.23 8.27
CA ARG A 343 5.79 25.65 8.07
C ARG A 343 4.65 26.12 8.95
N TYR A 344 3.71 25.23 9.28
CA TYR A 344 2.50 25.53 10.05
C TYR A 344 2.57 25.04 11.50
N GLU A 345 3.72 24.57 11.94
CA GLU A 345 3.95 23.97 13.27
C GLU A 345 3.32 24.82 14.38
N ARG A 346 3.70 26.09 14.52
CA ARG A 346 3.16 26.98 15.55
C ARG A 346 1.63 27.15 15.51
N THR A 347 1.05 27.13 14.31
CA THR A 347 -0.41 27.24 14.15
C THR A 347 -1.10 25.95 14.52
N LEU A 348 -0.51 24.82 14.17
CA LEU A 348 -1.02 23.48 14.43
C LEU A 348 -0.84 23.09 15.88
N ASP A 349 0.26 23.49 16.55
CA ASP A 349 0.48 23.22 17.98
C ASP A 349 -0.67 23.74 18.85
N ALA A 350 -1.18 24.94 18.57
CA ALA A 350 -2.35 25.47 19.27
C ALA A 350 -3.63 24.66 19.03
N LEU A 351 -3.78 24.05 17.86
CA LEU A 351 -4.87 23.15 17.55
C LEU A 351 -4.67 21.79 18.23
N PHE A 352 -3.45 21.24 18.17
CA PHE A 352 -3.08 19.97 18.79
C PHE A 352 -3.37 19.99 20.29
N LEU A 353 -2.87 21.01 20.99
CA LEU A 353 -3.11 21.19 22.43
C LEU A 353 -4.61 21.28 22.76
N ARG A 354 -5.40 22.00 21.95
CA ARG A 354 -6.87 22.10 22.14
C ARG A 354 -7.58 20.78 21.94
N CYS A 355 -7.02 19.86 21.16
CA CYS A 355 -7.54 18.52 20.94
C CYS A 355 -6.95 17.49 21.92
N GLY A 356 -6.08 17.89 22.85
CA GLY A 356 -5.43 16.99 23.80
C GLY A 356 -4.23 16.25 23.26
N LEU A 357 -3.64 16.72 22.15
CA LEU A 357 -2.43 16.16 21.55
C LEU A 357 -1.24 17.03 21.94
N SER A 358 -0.25 16.46 22.60
CA SER A 358 0.99 17.16 22.95
C SER A 358 2.04 16.93 21.85
N PRO A 359 2.44 17.94 21.08
CA PRO A 359 3.63 17.84 20.24
C PRO A 359 4.86 17.75 21.15
N GLU A 360 5.68 16.71 20.98
CA GLU A 360 7.00 16.64 21.60
C GLU A 360 8.01 17.52 20.89
#